data_fb9fdf0e5dfd6481852f10f60b066ea0
#
_entry.id   fb9fdf0e5dfd6481852f10f60b066ea0
#
_cell.length_a   1.000
_cell.length_b   1.000
_cell.length_c   1.000
_cell.angle_alpha   90.00
_cell.angle_beta   90.00
_cell.angle_gamma   90.00
#
_symmetry.space_group_name_H-M   'P 1'
#
loop_
_entity.id
_entity.type
_entity.pdbx_description
1 polymer ?
#
loop_
_entity_poly.entity_id
_entity_poly.type
_entity_poly.pdbx_seq_one_letter_code
_entity_poly.pdbx_strand_id
1 'polypeptide(L)'
;MWIDTDTASDDAVAMLMAFKNPNVEVVGVSVVAGNVPLEQATQIALYTAEICGAKVPIHAGANRALVRTFVTAQNVHGSDGMGDIGLPLHGRTPTSTNGVQELIEAFRAAPGSMDLVTLGPLTNVALAVRAEPKFASWVRRCVMMGGTGVLPGNVTPLAEFNFWVDPEAAHIVFESGMPLEMVGWDVSVADAVIPDELAAEISALGPLGEFCVAPQRVLREFCRTETKLNGFDLPDPIAMAVAIEPDMVTREANLRVEISLGTGYDRGQTIVDHLGGTKREPNCRVVYRVDHQRFVKMLKDACVA
;
A
#
# COMPACT_ATOMS: atom_id res chain seq x y z
N MET A 1 -11.32 9.10 3.39
CA MET A 1 -10.29 8.66 2.42
C MET A 1 -10.81 7.53 1.53
N TRP A 2 -10.17 7.29 0.38
CA TRP A 2 -10.32 6.11 -0.45
C TRP A 2 -9.05 5.27 -0.37
N ILE A 3 -9.18 3.93 -0.30
CA ILE A 3 -8.04 3.00 -0.26
C ILE A 3 -8.01 2.21 -1.58
N ASP A 4 -6.83 2.10 -2.22
CA ASP A 4 -6.56 1.21 -3.35
C ASP A 4 -5.50 0.20 -2.91
N THR A 5 -5.79 -1.11 -2.99
CA THR A 5 -5.01 -2.16 -2.32
C THR A 5 -4.98 -3.44 -3.14
N ASP A 6 -3.89 -4.19 -3.10
CA ASP A 6 -3.78 -5.55 -3.65
C ASP A 6 -3.87 -6.63 -2.56
N THR A 7 -4.64 -6.36 -1.58
CA THR A 7 -4.81 -6.89 -0.23
C THR A 7 -4.18 -8.26 0.00
N ALA A 8 -3.09 -8.24 0.74
CA ALA A 8 -2.48 -9.41 1.37
C ALA A 8 -2.36 -9.18 2.88
N SER A 9 -1.41 -9.84 3.54
CA SER A 9 -1.33 -9.89 5.00
C SER A 9 -1.05 -8.55 5.67
N ASP A 10 -0.20 -7.70 5.09
CA ASP A 10 0.14 -6.36 5.60
C ASP A 10 -0.87 -5.30 5.18
N ASP A 11 -1.38 -5.35 3.93
CA ASP A 11 -2.53 -4.52 3.51
C ASP A 11 -3.73 -4.66 4.47
N ALA A 12 -4.03 -5.91 4.88
CA ALA A 12 -5.12 -6.18 5.81
C ALA A 12 -4.92 -5.46 7.16
N VAL A 13 -3.67 -5.35 7.64
CA VAL A 13 -3.34 -4.57 8.83
C VAL A 13 -3.51 -3.06 8.57
N ALA A 14 -3.07 -2.56 7.43
CA ALA A 14 -3.27 -1.15 7.05
C ALA A 14 -4.76 -0.79 6.98
N MET A 15 -5.57 -1.64 6.34
CA MET A 15 -7.03 -1.46 6.29
C MET A 15 -7.66 -1.49 7.69
N LEU A 16 -7.25 -2.42 8.56
CA LEU A 16 -7.70 -2.48 9.95
C LEU A 16 -7.39 -1.18 10.68
N MET A 17 -6.16 -0.64 10.54
CA MET A 17 -5.79 0.64 11.14
C MET A 17 -6.70 1.78 10.68
N ALA A 18 -7.03 1.84 9.39
CA ALA A 18 -7.95 2.85 8.85
C ALA A 18 -9.38 2.66 9.37
N PHE A 19 -9.90 1.42 9.37
CA PHE A 19 -11.29 1.13 9.80
C PHE A 19 -11.53 1.33 11.29
N LYS A 20 -10.51 1.14 12.11
CA LYS A 20 -10.61 1.26 13.58
C LYS A 20 -10.21 2.64 14.10
N ASN A 21 -9.69 3.53 13.26
CA ASN A 21 -9.33 4.89 13.68
C ASN A 21 -10.58 5.79 13.70
N PRO A 22 -10.97 6.36 14.86
CA PRO A 22 -12.20 7.15 14.98
C PRO A 22 -12.16 8.49 14.21
N ASN A 23 -11.00 8.94 13.78
CA ASN A 23 -10.84 10.18 13.02
C ASN A 23 -10.80 9.96 11.51
N VAL A 24 -10.97 8.71 11.05
CA VAL A 24 -10.89 8.31 9.66
C VAL A 24 -12.24 7.83 9.17
N GLU A 25 -12.72 8.40 8.07
CA GLU A 25 -13.83 7.89 7.29
C GLU A 25 -13.31 7.28 6.00
N VAL A 26 -13.39 5.95 5.87
CA VAL A 26 -13.11 5.25 4.62
C VAL A 26 -14.39 5.19 3.80
N VAL A 27 -14.43 5.88 2.67
CA VAL A 27 -15.65 6.02 1.84
C VAL A 27 -15.75 4.92 0.77
N GLY A 28 -14.65 4.25 0.46
CA GLY A 28 -14.61 3.15 -0.49
C GLY A 28 -13.22 2.52 -0.59
N VAL A 29 -13.19 1.29 -1.10
CA VAL A 29 -11.97 0.53 -1.36
C VAL A 29 -12.02 0.00 -2.79
N SER A 30 -10.98 0.26 -3.58
CA SER A 30 -10.75 -0.43 -4.85
C SER A 30 -9.63 -1.45 -4.68
N VAL A 31 -9.84 -2.65 -5.25
CA VAL A 31 -8.86 -3.73 -5.18
C VAL A 31 -8.18 -3.90 -6.54
N VAL A 32 -6.88 -4.09 -6.53
CA VAL A 32 -6.05 -4.34 -7.71
C VAL A 32 -5.36 -5.70 -7.58
N ALA A 33 -4.98 -6.33 -8.67
CA ALA A 33 -4.12 -7.50 -8.62
C ALA A 33 -2.65 -7.08 -8.37
N GLY A 34 -1.97 -7.75 -7.47
CA GLY A 34 -0.58 -7.48 -7.11
C GLY A 34 0.00 -8.62 -6.29
N ASN A 35 0.03 -8.50 -4.97
CA ASN A 35 0.51 -9.54 -4.04
C ASN A 35 -0.10 -10.91 -4.32
N VAL A 36 -1.39 -10.93 -4.65
CA VAL A 36 -2.18 -12.10 -5.04
C VAL A 36 -3.08 -11.77 -6.24
N PRO A 37 -3.69 -12.77 -6.90
CA PRO A 37 -4.70 -12.52 -7.94
C PRO A 37 -5.87 -11.67 -7.41
N LEU A 38 -6.47 -10.84 -8.28
CA LEU A 38 -7.55 -9.91 -7.93
C LEU A 38 -8.70 -10.55 -7.14
N GLU A 39 -9.13 -11.75 -7.53
CA GLU A 39 -10.23 -12.45 -6.85
C GLU A 39 -9.86 -12.73 -5.39
N GLN A 40 -8.64 -13.18 -5.16
CA GLN A 40 -8.11 -13.51 -3.83
C GLN A 40 -7.92 -12.24 -2.99
N ALA A 41 -7.29 -11.18 -3.54
CA ALA A 41 -7.16 -9.88 -2.89
C ALA A 41 -8.53 -9.31 -2.48
N THR A 42 -9.53 -9.45 -3.36
CA THR A 42 -10.89 -8.99 -3.09
C THR A 42 -11.54 -9.77 -1.92
N GLN A 43 -11.35 -11.08 -1.85
CA GLN A 43 -11.86 -11.89 -0.71
C GLN A 43 -11.19 -11.50 0.60
N ILE A 44 -9.88 -11.21 0.58
CA ILE A 44 -9.14 -10.77 1.77
C ILE A 44 -9.64 -9.39 2.23
N ALA A 45 -9.80 -8.43 1.31
CA ALA A 45 -10.32 -7.10 1.62
C ALA A 45 -11.71 -7.16 2.26
N LEU A 46 -12.61 -7.97 1.68
CA LEU A 46 -13.96 -8.18 2.21
C LEU A 46 -13.95 -8.86 3.60
N TYR A 47 -13.09 -9.85 3.79
CA TYR A 47 -12.91 -10.51 5.09
C TYR A 47 -12.38 -9.52 6.14
N THR A 48 -11.39 -8.71 5.79
CA THR A 48 -10.83 -7.69 6.68
C THR A 48 -11.89 -6.67 7.11
N ALA A 49 -12.71 -6.18 6.17
CA ALA A 49 -13.82 -5.29 6.51
C ALA A 49 -14.84 -5.96 7.46
N GLU A 50 -15.18 -7.23 7.20
CA GLU A 50 -16.10 -8.01 8.03
C GLU A 50 -15.61 -8.14 9.47
N ILE A 51 -14.36 -8.57 9.70
CA ILE A 51 -13.81 -8.73 11.06
C ILE A 51 -13.66 -7.39 11.80
N CYS A 52 -13.44 -6.30 11.06
CA CYS A 52 -13.41 -4.95 11.63
C CYS A 52 -14.80 -4.38 11.88
N GLY A 53 -15.88 -5.04 11.43
CA GLY A 53 -17.24 -4.49 11.47
C GLY A 53 -17.44 -3.27 10.58
N ALA A 54 -16.56 -3.04 9.61
CA ALA A 54 -16.60 -1.91 8.70
C ALA A 54 -17.65 -2.11 7.60
N LYS A 55 -18.50 -1.09 7.40
CA LYS A 55 -19.54 -1.08 6.35
C LYS A 55 -19.10 -0.15 5.20
N VAL A 56 -18.04 -0.53 4.51
CA VAL A 56 -17.47 0.22 3.40
C VAL A 56 -17.70 -0.52 2.08
N PRO A 57 -18.04 0.16 0.98
CA PRO A 57 -18.12 -0.48 -0.33
C PRO A 57 -16.71 -0.91 -0.79
N ILE A 58 -16.61 -2.15 -1.26
CA ILE A 58 -15.37 -2.74 -1.79
C ILE A 58 -15.61 -3.16 -3.24
N HIS A 59 -14.74 -2.70 -4.13
CA HIS A 59 -14.89 -2.81 -5.57
C HIS A 59 -13.68 -3.53 -6.18
N ALA A 60 -13.91 -4.59 -6.95
CA ALA A 60 -12.85 -5.24 -7.71
C ALA A 60 -12.46 -4.38 -8.93
N GLY A 61 -11.18 -4.13 -9.11
CA GLY A 61 -10.62 -3.28 -10.17
C GLY A 61 -9.83 -4.06 -11.21
N ALA A 62 -8.59 -3.62 -11.51
CA ALA A 62 -7.73 -4.21 -12.52
C ALA A 62 -7.17 -5.57 -12.07
N ASN A 63 -7.25 -6.56 -12.96
CA ASN A 63 -6.80 -7.93 -12.69
C ASN A 63 -5.39 -8.25 -13.20
N ARG A 64 -4.68 -7.26 -13.73
CA ARG A 64 -3.32 -7.39 -14.27
C ARG A 64 -2.68 -6.02 -14.48
N ALA A 65 -1.37 -5.98 -14.63
CA ALA A 65 -0.61 -4.80 -15.03
C ALA A 65 -1.01 -4.30 -16.43
N LEU A 66 -0.75 -3.02 -16.73
CA LEU A 66 -1.10 -2.39 -18.01
C LEU A 66 -0.42 -3.07 -19.20
N VAL A 67 0.86 -3.42 -19.06
CA VAL A 67 1.68 -3.92 -20.18
C VAL A 67 2.40 -5.22 -19.82
N ARG A 68 2.94 -5.33 -18.60
CA ARG A 68 3.84 -6.43 -18.21
C ARG A 68 3.07 -7.72 -17.90
N THR A 69 3.77 -8.86 -18.01
CA THR A 69 3.25 -10.12 -17.50
C THR A 69 3.00 -10.00 -16.00
N PHE A 70 1.82 -10.37 -15.57
CA PHE A 70 1.44 -10.34 -14.16
C PHE A 70 2.24 -11.37 -13.34
N VAL A 71 2.76 -10.92 -12.22
CA VAL A 71 3.52 -11.73 -11.25
C VAL A 71 2.97 -11.41 -9.86
N THR A 72 2.83 -12.42 -9.02
CA THR A 72 2.36 -12.28 -7.63
C THR A 72 3.51 -12.38 -6.62
N ALA A 73 3.24 -11.99 -5.37
CA ALA A 73 4.15 -12.12 -4.23
C ALA A 73 3.69 -13.22 -3.24
N GLN A 74 3.02 -14.27 -3.73
CA GLN A 74 2.56 -15.37 -2.88
C GLN A 74 3.70 -16.12 -2.16
N ASN A 75 4.92 -16.04 -2.67
CA ASN A 75 6.12 -16.53 -1.98
C ASN A 75 6.47 -15.71 -0.72
N VAL A 76 5.94 -14.50 -0.58
CA VAL A 76 6.13 -13.60 0.58
C VAL A 76 4.94 -13.68 1.53
N HIS A 77 3.71 -13.70 1.01
CA HIS A 77 2.48 -13.60 1.81
C HIS A 77 1.76 -14.95 2.04
N GLY A 78 2.29 -16.05 1.48
CA GLY A 78 1.60 -17.36 1.46
C GLY A 78 0.73 -17.56 0.23
N SER A 79 0.37 -18.81 -0.05
CA SER A 79 -0.45 -19.14 -1.24
C SER A 79 -1.85 -18.54 -1.17
N ASP A 80 -2.38 -18.33 0.04
CA ASP A 80 -3.67 -17.68 0.29
C ASP A 80 -3.55 -16.16 0.50
N GLY A 81 -2.33 -15.58 0.48
CA GLY A 81 -2.05 -14.18 0.74
C GLY A 81 -2.16 -13.77 2.22
N MET A 82 -2.49 -14.71 3.10
CA MET A 82 -2.71 -14.49 4.53
C MET A 82 -1.92 -15.47 5.41
N GLY A 83 -0.72 -15.84 4.94
CA GLY A 83 0.21 -16.69 5.69
C GLY A 83 -0.17 -18.16 5.76
N ASP A 84 -1.13 -18.64 4.95
CA ASP A 84 -1.60 -20.04 4.93
C ASP A 84 -2.06 -20.52 6.31
N ILE A 85 -2.75 -19.69 7.07
CA ILE A 85 -3.23 -19.99 8.44
C ILE A 85 -4.66 -20.51 8.47
N GLY A 86 -5.30 -20.74 7.31
CA GLY A 86 -6.61 -21.36 7.20
C GLY A 86 -7.80 -20.42 7.44
N LEU A 87 -7.66 -19.13 7.13
CA LEU A 87 -8.76 -18.17 7.23
C LEU A 87 -9.86 -18.49 6.20
N PRO A 88 -11.14 -18.19 6.49
CA PRO A 88 -12.27 -18.46 5.58
C PRO A 88 -12.40 -17.36 4.50
N LEU A 89 -11.46 -17.33 3.55
CA LEU A 89 -11.28 -16.28 2.55
C LEU A 89 -12.13 -16.48 1.27
N HIS A 90 -13.35 -17.01 1.39
CA HIS A 90 -14.19 -17.32 0.22
C HIS A 90 -15.65 -16.92 0.45
N GLY A 91 -16.41 -16.83 -0.63
CA GLY A 91 -17.87 -16.71 -0.62
C GLY A 91 -18.42 -15.31 -0.40
N ARG A 92 -17.56 -14.27 -0.40
CA ARG A 92 -17.98 -12.87 -0.29
C ARG A 92 -18.13 -12.23 -1.66
N THR A 93 -19.06 -11.29 -1.78
CA THR A 93 -19.32 -10.59 -3.05
C THR A 93 -18.92 -9.13 -2.93
N PRO A 94 -18.07 -8.59 -3.82
CA PRO A 94 -17.76 -7.16 -3.83
C PRO A 94 -18.98 -6.33 -4.23
N THR A 95 -18.98 -5.07 -3.85
CA THR A 95 -20.06 -4.11 -4.19
C THR A 95 -20.18 -3.93 -5.70
N SER A 96 -19.07 -3.89 -6.41
CA SER A 96 -19.03 -3.91 -7.89
C SER A 96 -17.72 -4.50 -8.40
N THR A 97 -17.67 -4.77 -9.71
CA THR A 97 -16.46 -5.18 -10.45
C THR A 97 -15.89 -4.05 -11.31
N ASN A 98 -16.29 -2.82 -11.06
CA ASN A 98 -15.89 -1.63 -11.81
C ASN A 98 -15.06 -0.66 -10.95
N GLY A 99 -14.12 -1.18 -10.15
CA GLY A 99 -13.38 -0.41 -9.14
C GLY A 99 -12.75 0.89 -9.65
N VAL A 100 -12.26 0.90 -10.88
CA VAL A 100 -11.70 2.12 -11.50
C VAL A 100 -12.79 3.19 -11.73
N GLN A 101 -13.97 2.79 -12.19
CA GLN A 101 -15.08 3.74 -12.40
C GLN A 101 -15.59 4.29 -11.07
N GLU A 102 -15.74 3.42 -10.06
CA GLU A 102 -16.18 3.83 -8.72
C GLU A 102 -15.19 4.80 -8.07
N LEU A 103 -13.88 4.54 -8.23
CA LEU A 103 -12.82 5.45 -7.82
C LEU A 103 -12.96 6.83 -8.48
N ILE A 104 -13.16 6.89 -9.80
CA ILE A 104 -13.38 8.14 -10.53
C ILE A 104 -14.61 8.87 -10.02
N GLU A 105 -15.74 8.18 -9.86
CA GLU A 105 -17.02 8.80 -9.44
C GLU A 105 -16.94 9.34 -8.01
N ALA A 106 -16.27 8.63 -7.09
CA ALA A 106 -16.08 9.10 -5.72
C ALA A 106 -15.32 10.43 -5.68
N PHE A 107 -14.21 10.53 -6.41
CA PHE A 107 -13.43 11.78 -6.45
C PHE A 107 -14.11 12.88 -7.27
N ARG A 108 -14.89 12.53 -8.28
CA ARG A 108 -15.71 13.49 -9.03
C ARG A 108 -16.79 14.12 -8.16
N ALA A 109 -17.40 13.33 -7.26
CA ALA A 109 -18.45 13.79 -6.36
C ALA A 109 -17.92 14.76 -5.28
N ALA A 110 -16.65 14.69 -4.91
CA ALA A 110 -16.05 15.47 -3.83
C ALA A 110 -14.63 15.97 -4.18
N PRO A 111 -14.45 16.79 -5.23
CA PRO A 111 -13.14 17.21 -5.70
C PRO A 111 -12.34 17.95 -4.61
N GLY A 112 -11.06 17.58 -4.47
CA GLY A 112 -10.13 18.22 -3.53
C GLY A 112 -10.41 17.94 -2.04
N SER A 113 -11.38 17.08 -1.70
CA SER A 113 -11.77 16.82 -0.31
C SER A 113 -11.24 15.53 0.28
N MET A 114 -10.83 14.57 -0.56
CA MET A 114 -10.44 13.24 -0.12
C MET A 114 -8.97 12.93 -0.41
N ASP A 115 -8.36 12.19 0.51
CA ASP A 115 -7.10 11.53 0.27
C ASP A 115 -7.32 10.19 -0.43
N LEU A 116 -6.39 9.86 -1.31
CA LEU A 116 -6.20 8.54 -1.90
C LEU A 116 -5.02 7.86 -1.19
N VAL A 117 -5.20 6.66 -0.70
CA VAL A 117 -4.12 5.83 -0.15
C VAL A 117 -3.97 4.61 -1.03
N THR A 118 -2.78 4.42 -1.60
CA THR A 118 -2.49 3.28 -2.47
C THR A 118 -1.46 2.38 -1.80
N LEU A 119 -1.81 1.11 -1.66
CA LEU A 119 -0.99 0.10 -0.97
C LEU A 119 -0.40 -0.92 -1.94
N GLY A 120 -0.94 -1.01 -3.17
CA GLY A 120 -0.53 -1.95 -4.21
C GLY A 120 -0.03 -1.26 -5.49
N PRO A 121 0.11 -2.04 -6.58
CA PRO A 121 0.46 -1.51 -7.89
C PRO A 121 -0.54 -0.44 -8.37
N LEU A 122 -0.04 0.64 -8.95
CA LEU A 122 -0.82 1.84 -9.28
C LEU A 122 -1.75 1.68 -10.50
N THR A 123 -2.07 0.45 -10.92
CA THR A 123 -2.83 0.16 -12.15
C THR A 123 -4.21 0.81 -12.15
N ASN A 124 -4.99 0.69 -11.06
CA ASN A 124 -6.32 1.32 -10.97
C ASN A 124 -6.22 2.83 -11.08
N VAL A 125 -5.25 3.45 -10.40
CA VAL A 125 -5.05 4.90 -10.39
C VAL A 125 -4.60 5.40 -11.77
N ALA A 126 -3.70 4.68 -12.43
CA ALA A 126 -3.25 5.01 -13.79
C ALA A 126 -4.40 4.92 -14.79
N LEU A 127 -5.26 3.90 -14.68
CA LEU A 127 -6.47 3.79 -15.51
C LEU A 127 -7.44 4.95 -15.24
N ALA A 128 -7.62 5.35 -13.98
CA ALA A 128 -8.45 6.49 -13.63
C ALA A 128 -7.91 7.81 -14.22
N VAL A 129 -6.60 8.05 -14.12
CA VAL A 129 -5.91 9.22 -14.74
C VAL A 129 -6.08 9.23 -16.25
N ARG A 130 -6.03 8.07 -16.90
CA ARG A 130 -6.19 7.96 -18.36
C ARG A 130 -7.64 8.10 -18.84
N ALA A 131 -8.59 7.57 -18.06
CA ALA A 131 -10.01 7.61 -18.40
C ALA A 131 -10.63 8.99 -18.13
N GLU A 132 -10.16 9.69 -17.08
CA GLU A 132 -10.68 11.00 -16.68
C GLU A 132 -9.51 11.99 -16.49
N PRO A 133 -9.27 12.89 -17.44
CA PRO A 133 -8.15 13.83 -17.41
C PRO A 133 -8.13 14.78 -16.19
N LYS A 134 -9.28 15.00 -15.55
CA LYS A 134 -9.39 15.85 -14.36
C LYS A 134 -9.16 15.08 -13.06
N PHE A 135 -9.10 13.77 -13.08
CA PHE A 135 -9.03 12.93 -11.90
C PHE A 135 -7.88 13.35 -10.96
N ALA A 136 -6.67 13.54 -11.51
CA ALA A 136 -5.50 13.95 -10.72
C ALA A 136 -5.74 15.26 -9.94
N SER A 137 -6.51 16.20 -10.50
CA SER A 137 -6.82 17.49 -9.86
C SER A 137 -7.91 17.38 -8.78
N TRP A 138 -8.64 16.28 -8.70
CA TRP A 138 -9.66 16.04 -7.68
C TRP A 138 -9.10 15.38 -6.42
N VAL A 139 -7.93 14.78 -6.52
CA VAL A 139 -7.26 14.13 -5.37
C VAL A 139 -6.61 15.22 -4.50
N ARG A 140 -6.99 15.30 -3.22
CA ARG A 140 -6.39 16.23 -2.27
C ARG A 140 -4.92 15.90 -1.99
N ARG A 141 -4.63 14.60 -1.80
CA ARG A 141 -3.33 14.02 -1.52
C ARG A 141 -3.37 12.54 -1.84
N CYS A 142 -2.34 12.02 -2.50
CA CYS A 142 -2.17 10.59 -2.76
C CYS A 142 -0.95 10.10 -1.96
N VAL A 143 -1.20 9.35 -0.88
CA VAL A 143 -0.17 8.67 -0.11
C VAL A 143 -0.03 7.26 -0.65
N MET A 144 1.17 6.92 -1.12
CA MET A 144 1.42 5.62 -1.74
C MET A 144 2.51 4.83 -1.01
N MET A 145 2.24 3.55 -0.77
CA MET A 145 3.29 2.58 -0.51
C MET A 145 3.87 2.10 -1.84
N GLY A 146 5.15 2.30 -2.04
CA GLY A 146 5.86 1.83 -3.23
C GLY A 146 7.19 2.53 -3.46
N GLY A 147 8.02 1.88 -4.26
CA GLY A 147 9.36 2.36 -4.58
C GLY A 147 10.33 2.40 -3.41
N THR A 148 11.45 3.09 -3.61
CA THR A 148 12.45 3.33 -2.56
C THR A 148 13.03 4.73 -2.72
N GLY A 149 13.27 5.43 -1.61
CA GLY A 149 13.88 6.75 -1.61
C GLY A 149 15.41 6.69 -1.70
N VAL A 150 16.04 5.73 -1.02
CA VAL A 150 17.52 5.62 -0.89
C VAL A 150 18.05 4.20 -0.81
N LEU A 151 17.23 3.19 -0.47
CA LEU A 151 17.68 1.80 -0.36
C LEU A 151 17.56 1.05 -1.70
N PRO A 152 18.22 -0.12 -1.84
CA PRO A 152 17.92 -1.05 -2.92
C PRO A 152 16.46 -1.52 -2.89
N GLY A 153 16.03 -2.19 -3.95
CA GLY A 153 14.69 -2.78 -4.01
C GLY A 153 14.55 -4.08 -3.21
N ASN A 154 13.32 -4.59 -3.13
CA ASN A 154 12.99 -5.85 -2.46
C ASN A 154 12.68 -6.99 -3.46
N VAL A 155 12.36 -6.70 -4.72
CA VAL A 155 12.08 -7.70 -5.76
C VAL A 155 13.22 -7.82 -6.75
N THR A 156 13.91 -6.72 -7.07
CA THR A 156 15.20 -6.70 -7.77
C THR A 156 16.17 -5.85 -6.98
N PRO A 157 17.47 -5.87 -7.29
CA PRO A 157 18.43 -4.98 -6.61
C PRO A 157 18.09 -3.49 -6.68
N LEU A 158 17.22 -3.07 -7.61
CA LEU A 158 16.93 -1.66 -7.89
C LEU A 158 15.46 -1.28 -7.72
N ALA A 159 14.53 -2.26 -7.62
CA ALA A 159 13.11 -1.96 -7.66
C ALA A 159 12.33 -2.63 -6.51
N GLU A 160 11.37 -1.90 -6.01
CA GLU A 160 10.34 -2.34 -5.09
C GLU A 160 9.16 -2.96 -5.88
N PHE A 161 8.45 -3.91 -5.26
CA PHE A 161 7.47 -4.78 -5.90
C PHE A 161 6.32 -4.03 -6.58
N ASN A 162 5.66 -3.09 -5.91
CA ASN A 162 4.48 -2.39 -6.43
C ASN A 162 4.79 -1.65 -7.74
N PHE A 163 5.94 -0.96 -7.79
CA PHE A 163 6.37 -0.27 -9.01
C PHE A 163 6.99 -1.21 -10.03
N TRP A 164 7.60 -2.32 -9.59
CA TRP A 164 8.14 -3.32 -10.51
C TRP A 164 7.05 -4.12 -11.22
N VAL A 165 5.92 -4.39 -10.57
CA VAL A 165 4.79 -5.12 -11.18
C VAL A 165 4.19 -4.32 -12.32
N ASP A 166 3.95 -3.03 -12.13
CA ASP A 166 3.36 -2.16 -13.17
C ASP A 166 4.10 -0.81 -13.26
N PRO A 167 5.33 -0.78 -13.81
CA PRO A 167 6.10 0.45 -13.92
C PRO A 167 5.45 1.48 -14.84
N GLU A 168 4.69 1.04 -15.84
CA GLU A 168 3.95 1.92 -16.72
C GLU A 168 2.82 2.65 -15.97
N ALA A 169 2.12 1.97 -15.08
CA ALA A 169 1.12 2.60 -14.22
C ALA A 169 1.77 3.60 -13.26
N ALA A 170 2.86 3.21 -12.60
CA ALA A 170 3.61 4.11 -11.72
C ALA A 170 4.08 5.35 -12.48
N HIS A 171 4.68 5.19 -13.66
CA HIS A 171 5.09 6.32 -14.51
C HIS A 171 3.93 7.26 -14.85
N ILE A 172 2.77 6.74 -15.25
CA ILE A 172 1.57 7.54 -15.55
C ILE A 172 1.14 8.37 -14.32
N VAL A 173 1.15 7.79 -13.14
CA VAL A 173 0.75 8.48 -11.92
C VAL A 173 1.76 9.56 -11.53
N PHE A 174 3.07 9.29 -11.60
CA PHE A 174 4.11 10.29 -11.29
C PHE A 174 4.14 11.48 -12.28
N GLU A 175 3.66 11.29 -13.52
CA GLU A 175 3.56 12.37 -14.50
C GLU A 175 2.16 13.05 -14.54
N SER A 176 1.22 12.63 -13.69
CA SER A 176 -0.18 13.10 -13.73
C SER A 176 -0.41 14.50 -13.16
N GLY A 177 0.55 15.04 -12.41
CA GLY A 177 0.37 16.29 -11.65
C GLY A 177 -0.46 16.12 -10.36
N MET A 178 -0.79 14.92 -9.95
CA MET A 178 -1.43 14.62 -8.67
C MET A 178 -0.50 14.99 -7.51
N PRO A 179 -1.00 15.51 -6.38
CA PRO A 179 -0.18 15.73 -5.17
C PRO A 179 0.25 14.39 -4.57
N LEU A 180 1.48 13.94 -4.87
CA LEU A 180 2.01 12.63 -4.51
C LEU A 180 2.86 12.68 -3.24
N GLU A 181 2.69 11.67 -2.39
CA GLU A 181 3.51 11.41 -1.21
C GLU A 181 3.92 9.94 -1.21
N MET A 182 5.21 9.68 -1.38
CA MET A 182 5.78 8.34 -1.48
C MET A 182 6.35 7.90 -0.13
N VAL A 183 5.82 6.81 0.39
CA VAL A 183 6.34 6.07 1.55
C VAL A 183 6.96 4.79 1.01
N GLY A 184 8.26 4.81 0.76
CA GLY A 184 8.97 3.70 0.13
C GLY A 184 9.23 2.54 1.09
N TRP A 185 9.64 1.40 0.53
CA TRP A 185 10.04 0.22 1.31
C TRP A 185 11.18 0.52 2.29
N ASP A 186 12.05 1.45 1.97
CA ASP A 186 13.12 1.90 2.87
C ASP A 186 12.60 2.52 4.18
N VAL A 187 11.41 3.14 4.17
CA VAL A 187 10.75 3.63 5.40
C VAL A 187 10.28 2.46 6.26
N SER A 188 9.73 1.43 5.64
CA SER A 188 9.29 0.21 6.32
C SER A 188 10.44 -0.49 7.04
N VAL A 189 11.53 -0.72 6.33
CA VAL A 189 12.74 -1.35 6.89
C VAL A 189 13.34 -0.54 8.04
N ALA A 190 13.24 0.80 7.97
CA ALA A 190 13.82 1.69 8.97
C ALA A 190 12.94 1.86 10.22
N ASP A 191 11.62 1.97 10.03
CA ASP A 191 10.72 2.48 11.06
C ASP A 191 9.45 1.61 11.29
N ALA A 192 9.26 0.50 10.55
CA ALA A 192 8.09 -0.39 10.71
C ALA A 192 8.44 -1.87 10.96
N VAL A 193 9.66 -2.16 11.38
CA VAL A 193 10.02 -3.54 11.75
C VAL A 193 9.39 -3.89 13.11
N ILE A 194 8.74 -5.04 13.16
CA ILE A 194 8.08 -5.61 14.33
C ILE A 194 8.89 -6.84 14.80
N PRO A 195 9.73 -6.68 15.85
CA PRO A 195 10.44 -7.81 16.45
C PRO A 195 9.50 -8.83 17.08
N ASP A 196 10.01 -10.04 17.35
CA ASP A 196 9.22 -11.15 17.88
C ASP A 196 8.54 -10.81 19.22
N GLU A 197 9.21 -10.07 20.09
CA GLU A 197 8.67 -9.64 21.37
C GLU A 197 7.49 -8.66 21.19
N LEU A 198 7.64 -7.68 20.30
CA LEU A 198 6.57 -6.73 19.99
C LEU A 198 5.40 -7.40 19.29
N ALA A 199 5.67 -8.38 18.40
CA ALA A 199 4.64 -9.18 17.76
C ALA A 199 3.81 -9.96 18.79
N ALA A 200 4.47 -10.57 19.80
CA ALA A 200 3.78 -11.24 20.88
C ALA A 200 2.92 -10.30 21.74
N GLU A 201 3.40 -9.08 22.02
CA GLU A 201 2.62 -8.05 22.71
C GLU A 201 1.37 -7.66 21.91
N ILE A 202 1.51 -7.41 20.59
CA ILE A 202 0.39 -7.04 19.71
C ILE A 202 -0.63 -8.18 19.65
N SER A 203 -0.17 -9.43 19.44
CA SER A 203 -1.05 -10.61 19.39
C SER A 203 -1.86 -10.79 20.68
N ALA A 204 -1.29 -10.47 21.84
CA ALA A 204 -1.95 -10.57 23.15
C ALA A 204 -3.03 -9.50 23.40
N LEU A 205 -3.18 -8.49 22.53
CA LEU A 205 -4.21 -7.45 22.67
C LEU A 205 -5.64 -7.95 22.36
N GLY A 206 -5.78 -9.14 21.77
CA GLY A 206 -7.06 -9.75 21.45
C GLY A 206 -7.18 -10.22 20.02
N PRO A 207 -8.39 -10.55 19.55
CA PRO A 207 -8.60 -11.14 18.22
C PRO A 207 -8.07 -10.29 17.06
N LEU A 208 -8.19 -8.96 17.12
CA LEU A 208 -7.65 -8.07 16.09
C LEU A 208 -6.12 -8.01 16.15
N GLY A 209 -5.53 -8.04 17.34
CA GLY A 209 -4.08 -8.13 17.51
C GLY A 209 -3.52 -9.46 16.97
N GLU A 210 -4.19 -10.57 17.23
CA GLU A 210 -3.83 -11.86 16.63
C GLU A 210 -3.94 -11.83 15.12
N PHE A 211 -4.99 -11.22 14.56
CA PHE A 211 -5.16 -11.02 13.12
C PHE A 211 -4.05 -10.15 12.50
N CYS A 212 -3.51 -9.17 13.20
CA CYS A 212 -2.39 -8.37 12.71
C CYS A 212 -1.07 -9.17 12.61
N VAL A 213 -0.89 -10.21 13.43
CA VAL A 213 0.38 -10.93 13.57
C VAL A 213 0.37 -12.29 12.90
N ALA A 214 -0.67 -13.11 13.10
CA ALA A 214 -0.70 -14.49 12.64
C ALA A 214 -0.55 -14.63 11.11
N PRO A 215 -1.18 -13.80 10.27
CA PRO A 215 -1.01 -13.85 8.81
C PRO A 215 0.40 -13.51 8.34
N GLN A 216 1.22 -12.85 9.16
CA GLN A 216 2.60 -12.49 8.80
C GLN A 216 3.58 -13.68 8.90
N ARG A 217 3.11 -14.89 9.12
CA ARG A 217 3.96 -16.07 9.32
C ARG A 217 4.94 -16.32 8.16
N VAL A 218 4.46 -16.26 6.91
CA VAL A 218 5.30 -16.47 5.72
C VAL A 218 6.20 -15.26 5.49
N LEU A 219 5.68 -14.03 5.61
CA LEU A 219 6.46 -12.80 5.54
C LEU A 219 7.60 -12.78 6.58
N ARG A 220 7.34 -13.19 7.82
CA ARG A 220 8.36 -13.27 8.87
C ARG A 220 9.51 -14.22 8.50
N GLU A 221 9.20 -15.37 7.90
CA GLU A 221 10.25 -16.29 7.44
C GLU A 221 11.03 -15.68 6.27
N PHE A 222 10.34 -15.06 5.30
CA PHE A 222 10.98 -14.33 4.21
C PHE A 222 11.89 -13.21 4.73
N CYS A 223 11.41 -12.39 5.67
CA CYS A 223 12.22 -11.32 6.27
C CYS A 223 13.47 -11.88 6.96
N ARG A 224 13.37 -13.00 7.65
CA ARG A 224 14.50 -13.63 8.33
C ARG A 224 15.52 -14.20 7.35
N THR A 225 15.07 -14.85 6.27
CA THR A 225 15.93 -15.58 5.33
C THR A 225 16.48 -14.73 4.21
N GLU A 226 15.69 -13.79 3.67
CA GLU A 226 16.05 -12.97 2.50
C GLU A 226 16.54 -11.57 2.89
N THR A 227 15.71 -10.80 3.60
CA THR A 227 16.04 -9.41 3.94
C THR A 227 16.87 -9.26 5.22
N LYS A 228 17.02 -10.35 6.00
CA LYS A 228 17.81 -10.40 7.26
C LYS A 228 17.32 -9.45 8.33
N LEU A 229 16.03 -9.15 8.36
CA LEU A 229 15.42 -8.32 9.41
C LEU A 229 15.26 -9.11 10.71
N ASN A 230 15.32 -8.41 11.82
CA ASN A 230 15.00 -8.98 13.14
C ASN A 230 13.49 -8.86 13.42
N GLY A 231 12.70 -9.70 12.77
CA GLY A 231 11.24 -9.65 12.79
C GLY A 231 10.65 -9.62 11.39
N PHE A 232 9.53 -8.94 11.21
CA PHE A 232 8.92 -8.64 9.92
C PHE A 232 8.62 -7.15 9.81
N ASP A 233 8.66 -6.60 8.63
CA ASP A 233 8.31 -5.19 8.39
C ASP A 233 6.87 -5.06 7.86
N LEU A 234 6.30 -3.88 8.05
CA LEU A 234 4.92 -3.55 7.72
C LEU A 234 4.86 -2.31 6.81
N PRO A 235 5.14 -2.48 5.50
CA PRO A 235 5.18 -1.36 4.56
C PRO A 235 3.85 -0.63 4.38
N ASP A 236 2.75 -1.34 4.22
CA ASP A 236 1.43 -0.75 4.05
C ASP A 236 0.89 -0.09 5.33
N PRO A 237 1.02 -0.72 6.50
CA PRO A 237 0.64 -0.10 7.76
C PRO A 237 1.37 1.22 8.05
N ILE A 238 2.67 1.34 7.74
CA ILE A 238 3.37 2.61 7.97
C ILE A 238 2.97 3.68 6.96
N ALA A 239 2.68 3.32 5.71
CA ALA A 239 2.11 4.24 4.72
C ALA A 239 0.71 4.71 5.13
N MET A 240 -0.13 3.80 5.63
CA MET A 240 -1.44 4.14 6.20
C MET A 240 -1.32 5.05 7.41
N ALA A 241 -0.35 4.80 8.30
CA ALA A 241 -0.11 5.65 9.46
C ALA A 241 0.28 7.09 9.05
N VAL A 242 1.13 7.25 8.03
CA VAL A 242 1.46 8.57 7.44
C VAL A 242 0.23 9.24 6.83
N ALA A 243 -0.66 8.46 6.20
CA ALA A 243 -1.91 9.00 5.66
C ALA A 243 -2.85 9.52 6.76
N ILE A 244 -2.93 8.82 7.89
CA ILE A 244 -3.77 9.17 9.04
C ILE A 244 -3.18 10.34 9.84
N GLU A 245 -1.88 10.28 10.16
CA GLU A 245 -1.17 11.28 10.96
C GLU A 245 0.10 11.79 10.24
N PRO A 246 -0.01 12.74 9.30
CA PRO A 246 1.12 13.21 8.49
C PRO A 246 2.28 13.81 9.30
N ASP A 247 2.01 14.33 10.48
CA ASP A 247 3.00 14.93 11.38
C ASP A 247 3.83 13.91 12.17
N MET A 248 3.61 12.60 11.95
CA MET A 248 4.57 11.57 12.40
C MET A 248 5.78 11.44 11.48
N VAL A 249 5.76 12.05 10.29
CA VAL A 249 6.93 12.09 9.41
C VAL A 249 8.01 12.97 10.02
N THR A 250 9.21 12.40 10.23
CA THR A 250 10.33 13.08 10.86
C THR A 250 11.40 13.54 9.88
N ARG A 251 11.40 12.97 8.67
CA ARG A 251 12.30 13.39 7.58
C ARG A 251 11.64 13.15 6.23
N GLU A 252 11.66 14.19 5.39
CA GLU A 252 11.09 14.17 4.03
C GLU A 252 11.81 15.19 3.13
N ALA A 253 11.54 15.10 1.82
CA ALA A 253 11.92 16.13 0.85
C ALA A 253 10.94 16.13 -0.34
N ASN A 254 10.71 17.33 -0.91
CA ASN A 254 10.01 17.45 -2.19
C ASN A 254 11.03 17.32 -3.31
N LEU A 255 10.92 16.26 -4.12
CA LEU A 255 11.90 15.90 -5.14
C LEU A 255 11.23 15.50 -6.45
N ARG A 256 12.00 15.57 -7.52
CA ARG A 256 11.61 14.94 -8.78
C ARG A 256 11.84 13.44 -8.65
N VAL A 257 10.79 12.67 -8.92
CA VAL A 257 10.81 11.20 -8.95
C VAL A 257 10.35 10.75 -10.33
N GLU A 258 11.10 9.84 -10.91
CA GLU A 258 10.77 9.18 -12.18
C GLU A 258 10.84 7.66 -12.01
N ILE A 259 10.13 6.94 -12.86
CA ILE A 259 10.09 5.47 -12.83
C ILE A 259 10.76 4.92 -14.09
N SER A 260 11.73 4.04 -13.92
CA SER A 260 12.37 3.37 -15.05
C SER A 260 11.41 2.39 -15.72
N LEU A 261 11.25 2.54 -17.04
CA LEU A 261 10.51 1.63 -17.91
C LEU A 261 11.42 0.58 -18.57
N GLY A 262 12.64 0.41 -18.07
CA GLY A 262 13.57 -0.59 -18.54
C GLY A 262 13.04 -2.02 -18.50
N THR A 263 13.79 -2.96 -19.07
CA THR A 263 13.42 -4.38 -19.11
C THR A 263 14.37 -5.26 -18.32
N GLY A 264 15.44 -4.65 -17.77
CA GLY A 264 16.45 -5.29 -16.94
C GLY A 264 16.14 -5.17 -15.45
N TYR A 265 17.19 -5.17 -14.63
CA TYR A 265 17.08 -4.98 -13.17
C TYR A 265 16.53 -3.62 -12.78
N ASP A 266 16.62 -2.64 -13.69
CA ASP A 266 16.09 -1.28 -13.54
C ASP A 266 14.58 -1.16 -13.78
N ARG A 267 13.90 -2.24 -14.21
CA ARG A 267 12.44 -2.25 -14.36
C ARG A 267 11.77 -1.81 -13.05
N GLY A 268 10.98 -0.72 -13.11
CA GLY A 268 10.28 -0.19 -11.95
C GLY A 268 11.16 0.50 -10.91
N GLN A 269 12.46 0.71 -11.23
CA GLN A 269 13.35 1.47 -10.35
C GLN A 269 12.82 2.88 -10.13
N THR A 270 12.77 3.29 -8.88
CA THR A 270 12.49 4.67 -8.48
C THR A 270 13.76 5.52 -8.66
N ILE A 271 13.69 6.52 -9.51
CA ILE A 271 14.79 7.46 -9.79
C ILE A 271 14.48 8.75 -9.05
N VAL A 272 15.04 8.93 -7.85
CA VAL A 272 14.86 10.11 -7.01
C VAL A 272 15.99 11.11 -7.27
N ASP A 273 15.66 12.29 -7.77
CA ASP A 273 16.65 13.32 -8.12
C ASP A 273 17.08 14.15 -6.90
N HIS A 274 17.92 13.58 -6.06
CA HIS A 274 18.42 14.21 -4.84
C HIS A 274 19.27 15.47 -5.07
N LEU A 275 19.86 15.62 -6.25
CA LEU A 275 20.81 16.69 -6.56
C LEU A 275 20.29 17.72 -7.58
N GLY A 276 19.06 17.54 -8.06
CA GLY A 276 18.47 18.41 -9.08
C GLY A 276 19.13 18.24 -10.47
N GLY A 277 19.68 17.06 -10.77
CA GLY A 277 20.37 16.76 -12.02
C GLY A 277 19.45 16.82 -13.24
N THR A 278 18.20 16.45 -13.09
CA THR A 278 17.19 16.47 -14.16
C THR A 278 16.76 17.89 -14.57
N LYS A 279 16.96 18.88 -13.73
CA LYS A 279 16.46 20.25 -13.90
C LYS A 279 14.93 20.36 -14.04
N ARG A 280 14.20 19.33 -13.61
CA ARG A 280 12.72 19.28 -13.58
C ARG A 280 12.22 19.67 -12.20
N GLU A 281 11.01 20.25 -12.17
CA GLU A 281 10.35 20.60 -10.92
C GLU A 281 10.00 19.34 -10.10
N PRO A 282 10.05 19.42 -8.75
CA PRO A 282 9.58 18.35 -7.88
C PRO A 282 8.14 17.93 -8.20
N ASN A 283 7.85 16.64 -8.15
CA ASN A 283 6.52 16.08 -8.36
C ASN A 283 6.05 15.17 -7.23
N CYS A 284 6.89 14.94 -6.21
CA CYS A 284 6.57 14.03 -5.13
C CYS A 284 7.20 14.47 -3.80
N ARG A 285 6.44 14.38 -2.72
CA ARG A 285 6.95 14.39 -1.35
C ARG A 285 7.48 13.01 -1.03
N VAL A 286 8.79 12.86 -0.91
CA VAL A 286 9.45 11.60 -0.56
C VAL A 286 9.66 11.53 0.95
N VAL A 287 9.04 10.56 1.60
CA VAL A 287 9.20 10.28 3.03
C VAL A 287 10.42 9.40 3.23
N TYR A 288 11.26 9.72 4.21
CA TYR A 288 12.46 8.95 4.55
C TYR A 288 12.43 8.36 5.96
N ARG A 289 11.74 9.02 6.89
CA ARG A 289 11.66 8.56 8.29
C ARG A 289 10.31 8.93 8.90
N VAL A 290 9.84 8.02 9.72
CA VAL A 290 8.59 8.13 10.48
C VAL A 290 8.89 7.86 11.96
N ASP A 291 8.14 8.46 12.88
CA ASP A 291 8.24 8.16 14.30
C ASP A 291 7.72 6.73 14.59
N HIS A 292 8.64 5.81 14.78
CA HIS A 292 8.36 4.41 15.10
C HIS A 292 7.45 4.22 16.32
N GLN A 293 7.63 5.03 17.38
CA GLN A 293 6.84 4.88 18.61
C GLN A 293 5.38 5.28 18.38
N ARG A 294 5.14 6.35 17.62
CA ARG A 294 3.79 6.77 17.22
C ARG A 294 3.15 5.73 16.31
N PHE A 295 3.90 5.18 15.35
CA PHE A 295 3.43 4.10 14.47
C PHE A 295 2.98 2.88 15.28
N VAL A 296 3.85 2.35 16.16
CA VAL A 296 3.52 1.19 17.01
C VAL A 296 2.34 1.47 17.92
N LYS A 297 2.25 2.69 18.47
CA LYS A 297 1.10 3.09 19.27
C LYS A 297 -0.20 3.04 18.45
N MET A 298 -0.23 3.63 17.25
CA MET A 298 -1.40 3.63 16.36
C MET A 298 -1.81 2.20 16.00
N LEU A 299 -0.86 1.32 15.68
CA LEU A 299 -1.13 -0.09 15.40
C LEU A 299 -1.75 -0.80 16.60
N LYS A 300 -1.22 -0.60 17.81
CA LYS A 300 -1.77 -1.20 19.04
C LYS A 300 -3.17 -0.64 19.36
N ASP A 301 -3.37 0.66 19.21
CA ASP A 301 -4.68 1.30 19.44
C ASP A 301 -5.74 0.70 18.49
N ALA A 302 -5.42 0.45 17.23
CA ALA A 302 -6.31 -0.18 16.27
C ALA A 302 -6.69 -1.63 16.64
N CYS A 303 -5.83 -2.34 17.35
CA CYS A 303 -6.10 -3.73 17.78
C CYS A 303 -7.11 -3.84 18.94
N VAL A 304 -7.35 -2.75 19.69
CA VAL A 304 -8.26 -2.73 20.86
C VAL A 304 -9.50 -1.86 20.64
N ALA A 305 -9.66 -1.25 19.47
CA ALA A 305 -10.72 -0.30 19.13
C ALA A 305 -12.06 -0.97 18.77
#